data_b7b41971ef22051fdbb8bc0a9ba222bd
#
_entry.id   b7b41971ef22051fdbb8bc0a9ba222bd
#
_cell.length_a   1.000
_cell.length_b   1.000
_cell.length_c   1.000
_cell.angle_alpha   90.00
_cell.angle_beta   90.00
_cell.angle_gamma   90.00
#
_symmetry.space_group_name_H-M   'P 1'
#
loop_
_entity.id
_entity.type
_entity.pdbx_description
1 polymer ?
#
loop_
_entity_poly.entity_id
_entity_poly.type
_entity_poly.pdbx_seq_one_letter_code
_entity_poly.pdbx_strand_id
1 'polypeptide(L)'
;MNIKNVVVIGSGTMGSGIAAQLCNANVSVTLLDLKTEISEKAKKKILESKPPLLIDKSKIDNIKAGNIEDNFGTVEKADWVVEREVERINIKHNLYQKILKVRKKESIISSNTSTIPLKVLSEKMSHEDKKDFCITHFFNPVRYMALLEIVSEDINDVKKINFLKIFCEDSLGKGVIICKDTPGLLGNRVGVYA
;
A
#
# COMPACT_ATOMS: atom_id res chain seq x y z
N MET A 1 -12.87 -9.38 -9.46
CA MET A 1 -12.24 -8.21 -8.82
C MET A 1 -11.54 -7.38 -9.88
N ASN A 2 -11.42 -6.08 -9.66
CA ASN A 2 -10.64 -5.18 -10.51
C ASN A 2 -10.12 -4.04 -9.62
N ILE A 3 -8.84 -3.70 -9.70
CA ILE A 3 -8.24 -2.59 -8.97
C ILE A 3 -8.16 -1.38 -9.90
N LYS A 4 -9.08 -0.42 -9.71
CA LYS A 4 -9.13 0.84 -10.44
C LYS A 4 -8.87 2.05 -9.54
N ASN A 5 -9.27 1.97 -8.27
CA ASN A 5 -9.14 3.04 -7.29
C ASN A 5 -8.35 2.54 -6.10
N VAL A 6 -7.25 3.20 -5.79
CA VAL A 6 -6.40 2.88 -4.65
C VAL A 6 -6.24 4.12 -3.77
N VAL A 7 -6.36 3.94 -2.47
CA VAL A 7 -6.00 4.96 -1.49
C VAL A 7 -4.66 4.58 -0.86
N VAL A 8 -3.69 5.47 -0.95
CA VAL A 8 -2.39 5.35 -0.28
C VAL A 8 -2.36 6.33 0.88
N ILE A 9 -2.20 5.83 2.09
CA ILE A 9 -2.16 6.64 3.32
C ILE A 9 -0.72 6.71 3.82
N GLY A 10 -0.20 7.93 3.90
CA GLY A 10 1.21 8.24 4.14
C GLY A 10 1.95 8.57 2.86
N SER A 11 2.30 9.84 2.66
CA SER A 11 2.91 10.37 1.43
C SER A 11 4.44 10.51 1.49
N GLY A 12 5.08 9.81 2.42
CA GLY A 12 6.54 9.72 2.48
C GLY A 12 7.16 9.05 1.25
N THR A 13 8.46 8.77 1.28
CA THR A 13 9.21 8.19 0.14
C THR A 13 8.55 6.94 -0.43
N MET A 14 8.16 5.99 0.44
CA MET A 14 7.53 4.74 -0.01
C MET A 14 6.11 4.96 -0.53
N GLY A 15 5.27 5.72 0.19
CA GLY A 15 3.90 6.00 -0.25
C GLY A 15 3.87 6.75 -1.58
N SER A 16 4.76 7.73 -1.76
CA SER A 16 4.93 8.44 -3.04
C SER A 16 5.36 7.49 -4.17
N GLY A 17 6.31 6.60 -3.89
CA GLY A 17 6.77 5.61 -4.86
C GLY A 17 5.68 4.61 -5.25
N ILE A 18 4.89 4.13 -4.29
CA ILE A 18 3.75 3.23 -4.51
C ILE A 18 2.67 3.94 -5.34
N ALA A 19 2.32 5.18 -4.96
CA ALA A 19 1.36 6.00 -5.71
C ALA A 19 1.79 6.20 -7.17
N ALA A 20 3.05 6.53 -7.40
CA ALA A 20 3.61 6.69 -8.75
C ALA A 20 3.54 5.39 -9.56
N GLN A 21 3.89 4.24 -8.95
CA GLN A 21 3.85 2.95 -9.63
C GLN A 21 2.43 2.53 -10.01
N LEU A 22 1.45 2.78 -9.14
CA LEU A 22 0.04 2.56 -9.44
C LEU A 22 -0.43 3.45 -10.59
N CYS A 23 -0.01 4.72 -10.62
CA CYS A 23 -0.34 5.63 -11.72
C CYS A 23 0.28 5.20 -13.04
N ASN A 24 1.50 4.65 -13.05
CA ASN A 24 2.12 4.06 -14.23
C ASN A 24 1.24 2.94 -14.82
N ALA A 25 0.52 2.21 -13.99
CA ALA A 25 -0.46 1.17 -14.38
C ALA A 25 -1.88 1.72 -14.68
N ASN A 26 -2.05 3.03 -14.84
CA ASN A 26 -3.34 3.69 -15.10
C ASN A 26 -4.39 3.53 -13.98
N VAL A 27 -3.94 3.34 -12.74
CA VAL A 27 -4.80 3.28 -11.56
C VAL A 27 -5.04 4.69 -11.04
N SER A 28 -6.28 5.00 -10.66
CA SER A 28 -6.62 6.24 -9.97
C SER A 28 -6.19 6.13 -8.50
N VAL A 29 -5.36 7.07 -8.05
CA VAL A 29 -4.79 7.05 -6.70
C VAL A 29 -5.23 8.28 -5.92
N THR A 30 -5.71 8.07 -4.70
CA THR A 30 -5.83 9.13 -3.71
C THR A 30 -4.67 9.00 -2.72
N LEU A 31 -3.80 9.99 -2.68
CA LEU A 31 -2.65 10.05 -1.78
C LEU A 31 -2.98 10.92 -0.58
N LEU A 32 -3.11 10.32 0.58
CA LEU A 32 -3.49 10.99 1.82
C LEU A 32 -2.30 11.11 2.78
N ASP A 33 -2.27 12.21 3.51
CA ASP A 33 -1.35 12.44 4.63
C ASP A 33 -2.06 13.22 5.74
N LEU A 34 -1.36 13.61 6.79
CA LEU A 34 -1.93 14.40 7.89
C LEU A 34 -2.47 15.75 7.41
N LYS A 35 -1.83 16.36 6.40
CA LYS A 35 -2.22 17.66 5.80
C LYS A 35 -2.13 17.57 4.29
N THR A 36 -3.04 18.26 3.60
CA THR A 36 -3.07 18.32 2.13
C THR A 36 -1.77 18.86 1.55
N GLU A 37 -1.14 19.85 2.21
CA GLU A 37 0.12 20.43 1.76
C GLU A 37 1.27 19.39 1.72
N ILE A 38 1.24 18.38 2.61
CA ILE A 38 2.24 17.30 2.64
C ILE A 38 2.06 16.42 1.42
N SER A 39 0.85 15.97 1.13
CA SER A 39 0.55 15.12 -0.02
C SER A 39 0.71 15.86 -1.36
N GLU A 40 0.38 17.15 -1.44
CA GLU A 40 0.66 17.99 -2.60
C GLU A 40 2.17 18.16 -2.85
N LYS A 41 2.93 18.40 -1.79
CA LYS A 41 4.41 18.43 -1.88
C LYS A 41 4.99 17.11 -2.34
N ALA A 42 4.41 15.99 -1.87
CA ALA A 42 4.80 14.66 -2.31
C ALA A 42 4.50 14.45 -3.79
N LYS A 43 3.32 14.84 -4.26
CA LYS A 43 2.94 14.81 -5.68
C LYS A 43 3.91 15.61 -6.55
N LYS A 44 4.31 16.81 -6.12
CA LYS A 44 5.34 17.61 -6.82
C LYS A 44 6.69 16.88 -6.87
N LYS A 45 7.12 16.29 -5.75
CA LYS A 45 8.38 15.52 -5.71
C LYS A 45 8.36 14.30 -6.64
N ILE A 46 7.21 13.63 -6.83
CA ILE A 46 7.07 12.54 -7.81
C ILE A 46 7.40 13.04 -9.21
N LEU A 47 6.91 14.23 -9.62
CA LEU A 47 7.20 14.83 -10.93
C LEU A 47 8.68 15.19 -11.14
N GLU A 48 9.35 15.62 -10.07
CA GLU A 48 10.71 16.13 -10.09
C GLU A 48 11.76 15.06 -9.76
N SER A 49 11.32 13.83 -9.45
CA SER A 49 12.21 12.76 -8.98
C SER A 49 13.30 12.38 -9.98
N LYS A 50 14.48 12.11 -9.45
CA LYS A 50 15.63 11.58 -10.19
C LYS A 50 16.20 10.38 -9.42
N PRO A 51 16.19 9.19 -9.99
CA PRO A 51 15.61 8.82 -11.29
C PRO A 51 14.07 8.99 -11.32
N PRO A 52 13.45 9.13 -12.52
CA PRO A 52 12.02 9.43 -12.63
C PRO A 52 11.16 8.28 -12.13
N LEU A 53 10.17 8.58 -11.28
CA LEU A 53 9.20 7.61 -10.76
C LEU A 53 8.05 7.34 -11.73
N LEU A 54 7.68 8.32 -12.57
CA LEU A 54 6.66 8.18 -13.60
C LEU A 54 7.30 7.79 -14.93
N ILE A 55 6.62 6.90 -15.68
CA ILE A 55 6.98 6.57 -17.07
C ILE A 55 6.70 7.77 -17.97
N ASP A 56 5.55 8.42 -17.74
CA ASP A 56 5.11 9.63 -18.42
C ASP A 56 4.61 10.62 -17.35
N LYS A 57 5.06 11.86 -17.42
CA LYS A 57 4.67 12.91 -16.46
C LYS A 57 3.18 13.19 -16.44
N SER A 58 2.46 13.00 -17.54
CA SER A 58 1.01 13.14 -17.62
C SER A 58 0.26 12.17 -16.67
N LYS A 59 0.87 11.05 -16.31
CA LYS A 59 0.30 10.10 -15.33
C LYS A 59 0.06 10.71 -13.95
N ILE A 60 0.70 11.83 -13.63
CA ILE A 60 0.51 12.54 -12.35
C ILE A 60 -0.96 12.96 -12.13
N ASP A 61 -1.72 13.15 -13.19
CA ASP A 61 -3.14 13.53 -13.10
C ASP A 61 -4.01 12.42 -12.52
N ASN A 62 -3.52 11.18 -12.50
CA ASN A 62 -4.17 10.06 -11.82
C ASN A 62 -3.98 10.11 -10.29
N ILE A 63 -3.13 11.00 -9.76
CA ILE A 63 -2.96 11.20 -8.31
C ILE A 63 -3.77 12.40 -7.86
N LYS A 64 -4.71 12.15 -6.93
CA LYS A 64 -5.39 13.19 -6.15
C LYS A 64 -4.74 13.25 -4.78
N ALA A 65 -4.19 14.40 -4.43
CA ALA A 65 -3.65 14.65 -3.10
C ALA A 65 -4.76 15.12 -2.15
N GLY A 66 -4.66 14.75 -0.89
CA GLY A 66 -5.61 15.14 0.14
C GLY A 66 -5.09 14.85 1.54
N ASN A 67 -5.92 15.06 2.53
CA ASN A 67 -5.61 14.75 3.93
C ASN A 67 -6.58 13.72 4.52
N ILE A 68 -6.15 13.10 5.63
CA ILE A 68 -6.92 12.05 6.31
C ILE A 68 -8.22 12.59 6.91
N GLU A 69 -8.26 13.86 7.31
CA GLU A 69 -9.43 14.44 7.98
C GLU A 69 -10.58 14.69 6.98
N ASP A 70 -10.29 15.39 5.88
CA ASP A 70 -11.32 15.84 4.93
C ASP A 70 -11.60 14.83 3.81
N ASN A 71 -10.61 14.00 3.44
CA ASN A 71 -10.68 13.16 2.26
C ASN A 71 -10.80 11.65 2.57
N PHE A 72 -11.00 11.30 3.83
CA PHE A 72 -11.08 9.88 4.25
C PHE A 72 -12.24 9.12 3.60
N GLY A 73 -13.32 9.81 3.21
CA GLY A 73 -14.44 9.22 2.48
C GLY A 73 -14.05 8.55 1.15
N THR A 74 -12.87 8.85 0.59
CA THR A 74 -12.36 8.16 -0.60
C THR A 74 -12.10 6.67 -0.38
N VAL A 75 -11.88 6.26 0.88
CA VAL A 75 -11.71 4.85 1.28
C VAL A 75 -12.95 4.01 0.95
N GLU A 76 -14.15 4.59 1.00
CA GLU A 76 -15.40 3.89 0.66
C GLU A 76 -15.44 3.36 -0.78
N LYS A 77 -14.71 4.01 -1.68
CA LYS A 77 -14.66 3.67 -3.12
C LYS A 77 -13.38 2.91 -3.50
N ALA A 78 -12.44 2.74 -2.56
CA ALA A 78 -11.18 2.09 -2.83
C ALA A 78 -11.34 0.59 -3.06
N ASP A 79 -10.66 0.07 -4.07
CA ASP A 79 -10.52 -1.37 -4.30
C ASP A 79 -9.37 -1.94 -3.44
N TRP A 80 -8.38 -1.08 -3.18
CA TRP A 80 -7.24 -1.40 -2.34
C TRP A 80 -6.82 -0.17 -1.52
N VAL A 81 -6.56 -0.36 -0.24
CA VAL A 81 -6.03 0.65 0.66
C VAL A 81 -4.63 0.22 1.11
N VAL A 82 -3.64 1.04 0.79
CA VAL A 82 -2.23 0.82 1.17
C VAL A 82 -1.87 1.77 2.29
N GLU A 83 -1.54 1.22 3.45
CA GLU A 83 -1.10 2.00 4.60
C GLU A 83 0.44 2.05 4.65
N ARG A 84 0.97 3.26 4.78
CA ARG A 84 2.41 3.55 4.95
C ARG A 84 2.65 4.67 5.96
N GLU A 85 1.93 4.65 7.07
CA GLU A 85 2.13 5.53 8.22
C GLU A 85 3.36 5.13 9.05
N VAL A 86 3.71 5.97 10.01
CA VAL A 86 4.82 5.73 10.94
C VAL A 86 4.72 4.37 11.63
N GLU A 87 5.89 3.76 11.90
CA GLU A 87 6.00 2.42 12.51
C GLU A 87 5.65 2.45 14.01
N ARG A 88 4.43 2.93 14.33
CA ARG A 88 3.84 2.95 15.68
C ARG A 88 2.54 2.19 15.70
N ILE A 89 2.54 1.06 16.38
CA ILE A 89 1.41 0.11 16.37
C ILE A 89 0.08 0.75 16.80
N ASN A 90 0.09 1.62 17.80
CA ASN A 90 -1.14 2.27 18.26
C ASN A 90 -1.76 3.19 17.19
N ILE A 91 -0.91 3.91 16.44
CA ILE A 91 -1.35 4.78 15.33
C ILE A 91 -1.95 3.92 14.22
N LYS A 92 -1.26 2.84 13.84
CA LYS A 92 -1.73 1.89 12.82
C LYS A 92 -3.05 1.23 13.23
N HIS A 93 -3.18 0.73 14.46
CA HIS A 93 -4.44 0.15 14.94
C HIS A 93 -5.60 1.15 14.88
N ASN A 94 -5.41 2.39 15.31
CA ASN A 94 -6.44 3.42 15.23
C ASN A 94 -6.85 3.72 13.77
N LEU A 95 -5.87 3.79 12.87
CA LEU A 95 -6.12 3.99 11.45
C LEU A 95 -6.89 2.81 10.84
N TYR A 96 -6.48 1.58 11.13
CA TYR A 96 -7.19 0.39 10.63
C TYR A 96 -8.64 0.36 11.11
N GLN A 97 -8.92 0.68 12.38
CA GLN A 97 -10.29 0.76 12.87
C GLN A 97 -11.13 1.81 12.12
N LYS A 98 -10.54 2.94 11.72
CA LYS A 98 -11.22 3.92 10.86
C LYS A 98 -11.47 3.37 9.46
N ILE A 99 -10.47 2.75 8.83
CA ILE A 99 -10.59 2.15 7.49
C ILE A 99 -11.70 1.08 7.48
N LEU A 100 -11.69 0.17 8.45
CA LEU A 100 -12.64 -0.93 8.56
C LEU A 100 -14.10 -0.48 8.70
N LYS A 101 -14.33 0.68 9.30
CA LYS A 101 -15.69 1.26 9.45
C LYS A 101 -16.29 1.76 8.14
N VAL A 102 -15.46 2.20 7.20
CA VAL A 102 -15.92 2.91 5.99
C VAL A 102 -15.59 2.17 4.69
N ARG A 103 -14.63 1.23 4.71
CA ARG A 103 -14.24 0.50 3.51
C ARG A 103 -15.39 -0.31 2.90
N LYS A 104 -15.37 -0.54 1.59
CA LYS A 104 -16.25 -1.54 0.99
C LYS A 104 -15.76 -2.97 1.30
N LYS A 105 -16.68 -3.91 1.45
CA LYS A 105 -16.37 -5.31 1.84
C LYS A 105 -15.39 -6.01 0.91
N GLU A 106 -15.43 -5.70 -0.38
CA GLU A 106 -14.59 -6.34 -1.39
C GLU A 106 -13.16 -5.78 -1.42
N SER A 107 -12.90 -4.67 -0.75
CA SER A 107 -11.59 -4.03 -0.77
C SER A 107 -10.54 -4.86 -0.05
N ILE A 108 -9.29 -4.72 -0.51
CA ILE A 108 -8.11 -5.24 0.17
C ILE A 108 -7.50 -4.10 1.00
N ILE A 109 -6.99 -4.41 2.17
CA ILE A 109 -6.20 -3.50 2.99
C ILE A 109 -4.81 -4.09 3.13
N SER A 110 -3.78 -3.29 2.95
CA SER A 110 -2.42 -3.73 3.22
C SER A 110 -1.59 -2.69 3.93
N SER A 111 -0.64 -3.16 4.74
CA SER A 111 0.43 -2.33 5.30
C SER A 111 1.72 -2.52 4.51
N ASN A 112 2.49 -1.45 4.31
CA ASN A 112 3.84 -1.55 3.72
C ASN A 112 4.91 -1.55 4.82
N THR A 113 4.61 -2.07 6.00
CA THR A 113 5.60 -2.23 7.09
C THR A 113 6.72 -3.19 6.67
N SER A 114 7.91 -2.96 7.20
CA SER A 114 9.06 -3.86 7.05
C SER A 114 9.41 -4.59 8.35
N THR A 115 8.80 -4.22 9.48
CA THR A 115 9.25 -4.62 10.81
C THR A 115 8.16 -5.18 11.70
N ILE A 116 6.91 -4.68 11.58
CA ILE A 116 5.82 -5.11 12.45
C ILE A 116 5.16 -6.36 11.87
N PRO A 117 5.08 -7.48 12.60
CA PRO A 117 4.44 -8.70 12.13
C PRO A 117 2.96 -8.49 11.77
N LEU A 118 2.47 -9.18 10.75
CA LEU A 118 1.07 -9.15 10.32
C LEU A 118 0.11 -9.47 11.47
N LYS A 119 0.45 -10.47 12.26
CA LYS A 119 -0.34 -10.87 13.44
C LYS A 119 -0.51 -9.73 14.44
N VAL A 120 0.54 -8.93 14.67
CA VAL A 120 0.49 -7.77 15.58
C VAL A 120 -0.35 -6.64 14.96
N LEU A 121 -0.17 -6.36 13.67
CA LEU A 121 -0.97 -5.34 12.96
C LEU A 121 -2.46 -5.64 13.00
N SER A 122 -2.84 -6.91 12.82
CA SER A 122 -4.22 -7.37 12.75
C SER A 122 -4.85 -7.76 14.10
N GLU A 123 -4.12 -7.60 15.21
CA GLU A 123 -4.56 -8.07 16.55
C GLU A 123 -5.94 -7.56 16.94
N LYS A 124 -6.26 -6.31 16.62
CA LYS A 124 -7.55 -5.66 16.96
C LYS A 124 -8.62 -5.79 15.87
N MET A 125 -8.38 -6.58 14.83
CA MET A 125 -9.34 -6.83 13.76
C MET A 125 -10.23 -8.02 14.08
N SER A 126 -11.46 -7.99 13.57
CA SER A 126 -12.35 -9.15 13.60
C SER A 126 -11.78 -10.28 12.71
N HIS A 127 -12.28 -11.50 12.93
CA HIS A 127 -11.92 -12.65 12.08
C HIS A 127 -12.22 -12.38 10.60
N GLU A 128 -13.37 -11.75 10.30
CA GLU A 128 -13.75 -11.41 8.92
C GLU A 128 -12.83 -10.35 8.31
N ASP A 129 -12.47 -9.32 9.06
CA ASP A 129 -11.60 -8.25 8.56
C ASP A 129 -10.18 -8.73 8.26
N LYS A 130 -9.66 -9.69 9.04
CA LYS A 130 -8.36 -10.31 8.80
C LYS A 130 -8.27 -11.01 7.46
N LYS A 131 -9.38 -11.52 6.92
CA LYS A 131 -9.41 -12.16 5.59
C LYS A 131 -8.94 -11.24 4.47
N ASP A 132 -9.13 -9.94 4.64
CA ASP A 132 -8.86 -8.91 3.64
C ASP A 132 -7.61 -8.09 3.93
N PHE A 133 -6.87 -8.42 4.99
CA PHE A 133 -5.71 -7.66 5.46
C PHE A 133 -4.41 -8.44 5.28
N CYS A 134 -3.42 -7.85 4.62
CA CYS A 134 -2.11 -8.44 4.38
C CYS A 134 -0.98 -7.39 4.52
N ILE A 135 0.26 -7.81 4.39
CA ILE A 135 1.39 -6.90 4.16
C ILE A 135 1.73 -6.93 2.68
N THR A 136 1.99 -5.76 2.09
CA THR A 136 2.58 -5.60 0.76
C THR A 136 3.87 -4.81 0.91
N HIS A 137 4.99 -5.50 1.03
CA HIS A 137 6.30 -4.90 1.27
C HIS A 137 7.00 -4.57 -0.05
N PHE A 138 6.87 -3.32 -0.47
CA PHE A 138 7.60 -2.76 -1.61
C PHE A 138 9.00 -2.32 -1.19
N PHE A 139 9.94 -2.35 -2.12
CA PHE A 139 11.31 -1.92 -1.93
C PHE A 139 11.59 -0.58 -2.60
N ASN A 140 12.46 0.23 -2.01
CA ASN A 140 12.85 1.53 -2.55
C ASN A 140 14.05 1.40 -3.49
N PRO A 141 14.03 2.05 -4.66
CA PRO A 141 12.94 2.83 -5.28
C PRO A 141 11.85 1.93 -5.89
N VAL A 142 10.58 2.20 -5.55
CA VAL A 142 9.45 1.30 -5.89
C VAL A 142 9.38 0.97 -7.37
N ARG A 143 9.64 1.93 -8.26
CA ARG A 143 9.60 1.70 -9.71
C ARG A 143 10.66 0.70 -10.17
N TYR A 144 11.86 0.77 -9.61
CA TYR A 144 13.03 0.07 -10.11
C TYR A 144 13.29 -1.27 -9.43
N MET A 145 12.81 -1.42 -8.20
CA MET A 145 12.92 -2.67 -7.46
C MET A 145 11.82 -3.63 -7.91
N ALA A 146 12.21 -4.74 -8.53
CA ALA A 146 11.26 -5.72 -9.05
C ALA A 146 10.56 -6.51 -7.93
N LEU A 147 11.25 -6.76 -6.81
CA LEU A 147 10.72 -7.58 -5.71
C LEU A 147 9.55 -6.89 -5.00
N LEU A 148 8.50 -7.66 -4.76
CA LEU A 148 7.39 -7.35 -3.85
C LEU A 148 7.09 -8.57 -3.00
N GLU A 149 7.10 -8.41 -1.69
CA GLU A 149 6.68 -9.46 -0.76
C GLU A 149 5.23 -9.22 -0.35
N ILE A 150 4.38 -10.24 -0.47
CA ILE A 150 3.05 -10.26 0.11
C ILE A 150 3.10 -11.23 1.30
N VAL A 151 2.84 -10.70 2.51
CA VAL A 151 2.74 -11.54 3.70
C VAL A 151 1.29 -11.80 3.99
N SER A 152 0.93 -13.06 4.09
CA SER A 152 -0.42 -13.52 4.37
C SER A 152 -0.39 -14.70 5.35
N GLU A 153 -1.52 -14.92 6.02
CA GLU A 153 -1.75 -16.05 6.92
C GLU A 153 -2.88 -16.94 6.39
N ASP A 154 -3.07 -18.11 7.00
CA ASP A 154 -4.10 -19.08 6.58
C ASP A 154 -5.54 -18.51 6.67
N ILE A 155 -5.75 -17.47 7.47
CA ILE A 155 -7.03 -16.79 7.62
C ILE A 155 -7.38 -15.92 6.40
N ASN A 156 -6.40 -15.50 5.61
CA ASN A 156 -6.64 -14.62 4.48
C ASN A 156 -7.49 -15.29 3.38
N ASP A 157 -8.31 -14.50 2.72
CA ASP A 157 -9.01 -14.95 1.51
C ASP A 157 -8.00 -15.22 0.40
N VAL A 158 -7.77 -16.51 0.11
CA VAL A 158 -6.81 -16.97 -0.89
C VAL A 158 -7.09 -16.38 -2.27
N LYS A 159 -8.37 -16.19 -2.64
CA LYS A 159 -8.74 -15.60 -3.92
C LYS A 159 -8.32 -14.14 -4.01
N LYS A 160 -8.51 -13.37 -2.93
CA LYS A 160 -8.08 -11.97 -2.87
C LYS A 160 -6.56 -11.83 -2.89
N ILE A 161 -5.84 -12.67 -2.14
CA ILE A 161 -4.37 -12.66 -2.14
C ILE A 161 -3.81 -13.01 -3.52
N ASN A 162 -4.34 -14.06 -4.17
CA ASN A 162 -3.93 -14.44 -5.51
C ASN A 162 -4.26 -13.36 -6.55
N PHE A 163 -5.43 -12.72 -6.42
CA PHE A 163 -5.81 -11.62 -7.28
C PHE A 163 -4.85 -10.42 -7.12
N LEU A 164 -4.51 -10.04 -5.88
CA LEU A 164 -3.55 -8.97 -5.60
C LEU A 164 -2.17 -9.32 -6.16
N LYS A 165 -1.72 -10.57 -5.99
CA LYS A 165 -0.47 -11.07 -6.56
C LYS A 165 -0.43 -10.89 -8.06
N ILE A 166 -1.43 -11.40 -8.79
CA ILE A 166 -1.53 -11.31 -10.25
C ILE A 166 -1.57 -9.84 -10.69
N PHE A 167 -2.35 -8.99 -10.02
CA PHE A 167 -2.38 -7.57 -10.31
C PHE A 167 -1.00 -6.92 -10.17
N CYS A 168 -0.28 -7.21 -9.10
CA CYS A 168 1.06 -6.66 -8.89
C CYS A 168 2.07 -7.19 -9.91
N GLU A 169 1.96 -8.44 -10.35
CA GLU A 169 2.81 -9.01 -11.40
C GLU A 169 2.50 -8.41 -12.77
N ASP A 170 1.25 -8.48 -13.21
CA ASP A 170 0.85 -8.13 -14.56
C ASP A 170 0.78 -6.62 -14.79
N SER A 171 0.26 -5.86 -13.81
CA SER A 171 0.01 -4.42 -13.96
C SER A 171 1.14 -3.56 -13.40
N LEU A 172 1.77 -3.97 -12.28
CA LEU A 172 2.85 -3.21 -11.66
C LEU A 172 4.24 -3.71 -12.05
N GLY A 173 4.35 -4.82 -12.80
CA GLY A 173 5.64 -5.39 -13.24
C GLY A 173 6.50 -5.88 -12.09
N LYS A 174 5.89 -6.42 -11.01
CA LYS A 174 6.60 -6.92 -9.85
C LYS A 174 6.85 -8.42 -9.95
N GLY A 175 7.98 -8.89 -9.41
CA GLY A 175 8.18 -10.29 -9.05
C GLY A 175 7.64 -10.50 -7.64
N VAL A 176 6.47 -11.13 -7.52
CA VAL A 176 5.78 -11.27 -6.23
C VAL A 176 6.13 -12.58 -5.56
N ILE A 177 6.53 -12.50 -4.29
CA ILE A 177 6.74 -13.66 -3.42
C ILE A 177 5.71 -13.63 -2.29
N ILE A 178 4.98 -14.73 -2.12
CA ILE A 178 4.11 -14.91 -0.95
C ILE A 178 4.96 -15.42 0.20
N CYS A 179 5.00 -14.65 1.28
CA CYS A 179 5.79 -14.93 2.47
C CYS A 179 4.90 -15.28 3.66
N LYS A 180 5.43 -16.08 4.58
CA LYS A 180 4.85 -16.27 5.92
C LYS A 180 5.20 -15.07 6.81
N ASP A 181 4.37 -14.83 7.83
CA ASP A 181 4.62 -13.78 8.82
C ASP A 181 5.81 -14.17 9.72
N THR A 182 7.01 -13.86 9.26
CA THR A 182 8.25 -14.08 9.99
C THR A 182 8.99 -12.76 10.18
N PRO A 183 9.62 -12.53 11.36
CA PRO A 183 10.36 -11.30 11.63
C PRO A 183 11.41 -11.00 10.57
N GLY A 184 11.42 -9.75 10.07
CA GLY A 184 12.38 -9.26 9.08
C GLY A 184 12.04 -9.61 7.64
N LEU A 185 10.97 -10.34 7.36
CA LEU A 185 10.56 -10.79 6.03
C LEU A 185 11.72 -11.45 5.24
N LEU A 186 11.54 -11.81 3.98
CA LEU A 186 12.59 -12.49 3.22
C LEU A 186 13.69 -11.52 2.78
N GLY A 187 13.34 -10.37 2.20
CA GLY A 187 14.30 -9.43 1.63
C GLY A 187 15.24 -8.82 2.66
N ASN A 188 14.72 -8.45 3.83
CA ASN A 188 15.57 -7.94 4.92
C ASN A 188 16.49 -9.03 5.47
N ARG A 189 16.03 -10.27 5.54
CA ARG A 189 16.88 -11.40 6.01
C ARG A 189 18.01 -11.69 5.03
N VAL A 190 17.75 -11.69 3.73
CA VAL A 190 18.79 -11.85 2.71
C VAL A 190 19.78 -10.68 2.77
N GLY A 191 19.31 -9.44 2.91
CA GLY A 191 20.17 -8.25 3.00
C GLY A 191 21.07 -8.18 4.24
N VAL A 192 20.72 -8.89 5.32
CA VAL A 192 21.59 -9.00 6.52
C VAL A 192 22.73 -9.99 6.33
N TYR A 193 22.55 -11.00 5.44
CA TYR A 193 23.56 -12.04 5.19
C TYR A 193 24.42 -11.78 3.93
N ALA A 194 24.12 -10.70 3.17
CA ALA A 194 24.88 -10.28 2.00
C ALA A 194 25.89 -9.17 2.32
#